data_44bef95ae14b2c092b29aac80d85913b
#
_entry.id   44bef95ae14b2c092b29aac80d85913b
#
_cell.length_a   1.000
_cell.length_b   1.000
_cell.length_c   1.000
_cell.angle_alpha   90.00
_cell.angle_beta   90.00
_cell.angle_gamma   90.00
#
_symmetry.space_group_name_H-M   'P 1'
#
loop_
_entity.id
_entity.type
_entity.pdbx_description
1 polymer ?
#
loop_
_entity_poly.entity_id
_entity_poly.type
_entity_poly.pdbx_seq_one_letter_code
_entity_poly.pdbx_strand_id
1 'polypeptide(L)'
;MELVTLHKMVIHGVTTRTTNADETVAESQKIAPLWQRFMGLYGEQIINKQPAYGVYYGYESNMDGAYSVMVGFMADGENGGLIGDGLESITLAPGNYLHFHAQGEMPQSVVGLWQEIWQYFAAPSCPYMRQYLTDFECYPSGDSVDIYIGVHTAI
;
A
#
# COMPACT_ATOMS: atom_id res chain seq x y z
N MET A 1 -2.83 16.72 1.38
CA MET A 1 -2.11 15.88 2.35
C MET A 1 -2.62 16.20 3.74
N GLU A 2 -2.93 15.19 4.51
CA GLU A 2 -3.59 15.35 5.80
C GLU A 2 -3.06 14.33 6.80
N LEU A 3 -2.84 14.77 8.05
CA LEU A 3 -2.45 13.86 9.13
C LEU A 3 -3.70 13.21 9.69
N VAL A 4 -3.73 11.88 9.73
CA VAL A 4 -4.85 11.11 10.25
C VAL A 4 -4.35 10.09 11.26
N THR A 5 -5.21 9.70 12.19
CA THR A 5 -4.91 8.63 13.14
C THR A 5 -5.78 7.44 12.78
N LEU A 6 -5.15 6.29 12.55
CA LEU A 6 -5.84 5.08 12.15
C LEU A 6 -5.78 4.04 13.25
N HIS A 7 -6.85 3.27 13.34
CA HIS A 7 -6.94 2.11 14.22
C HIS A 7 -6.34 0.89 13.53
N LYS A 8 -6.11 -0.16 14.31
CA LYS A 8 -5.64 -1.42 13.79
C LYS A 8 -6.59 -1.96 12.73
N MET A 9 -6.05 -2.36 11.58
CA MET A 9 -6.78 -2.98 10.49
C MET A 9 -6.08 -4.25 10.05
N VAL A 10 -6.85 -5.23 9.60
CA VAL A 10 -6.31 -6.50 9.11
C VAL A 10 -6.61 -6.62 7.63
N ILE A 11 -5.58 -6.96 6.84
CA ILE A 11 -5.70 -7.15 5.40
C ILE A 11 -5.38 -8.60 5.07
N HIS A 12 -6.18 -9.21 4.23
CA HIS A 12 -5.94 -10.55 3.68
C HIS A 12 -5.59 -10.44 2.21
N GLY A 13 -4.58 -11.16 1.78
CA GLY A 13 -4.16 -11.07 0.38
C GLY A 13 -3.01 -11.96 0.01
N VAL A 14 -2.42 -11.66 -1.15
CA VAL A 14 -1.25 -12.35 -1.69
C VAL A 14 -0.03 -11.46 -1.52
N THR A 15 1.14 -12.06 -1.31
CA THR A 15 2.35 -11.32 -0.92
C THR A 15 3.53 -11.62 -1.83
N THR A 16 4.46 -10.69 -1.86
CA THR A 16 5.79 -10.87 -2.44
C THR A 16 6.80 -10.02 -1.68
N ARG A 17 8.08 -10.21 -1.99
CA ARG A 17 9.14 -9.39 -1.39
C ARG A 17 10.01 -8.83 -2.50
N THR A 18 10.35 -7.54 -2.41
CA THR A 18 11.06 -6.85 -3.47
C THR A 18 11.89 -5.68 -2.91
N THR A 19 12.54 -4.94 -3.81
CA THR A 19 13.22 -3.68 -3.48
C THR A 19 12.80 -2.63 -4.50
N ASN A 20 12.96 -1.37 -4.16
CA ASN A 20 12.71 -0.30 -5.12
C ASN A 20 13.63 -0.42 -6.35
N ALA A 21 14.87 -0.85 -6.14
CA ALA A 21 15.80 -1.07 -7.25
C ALA A 21 15.28 -2.13 -8.23
N ASP A 22 14.75 -3.25 -7.72
CA ASP A 22 14.18 -4.29 -8.56
C ASP A 22 12.96 -3.79 -9.34
N GLU A 23 12.16 -2.93 -8.72
CA GLU A 23 10.96 -2.41 -9.36
C GLU A 23 11.23 -1.44 -10.50
N THR A 24 12.44 -0.89 -10.60
CA THR A 24 12.82 0.00 -11.70
C THR A 24 13.18 -0.76 -12.97
N VAL A 25 13.37 -2.08 -12.90
CA VAL A 25 13.74 -2.93 -14.04
C VAL A 25 12.59 -3.84 -14.36
N ALA A 26 12.07 -3.77 -15.59
CA ALA A 26 10.86 -4.50 -15.98
C ALA A 26 10.97 -6.00 -15.72
N GLU A 27 12.15 -6.59 -15.92
CA GLU A 27 12.38 -8.03 -15.78
C GLU A 27 12.35 -8.50 -14.33
N SER A 28 12.63 -7.61 -13.38
CA SER A 28 12.68 -7.94 -11.95
C SER A 28 11.50 -7.36 -11.16
N GLN A 29 10.56 -6.69 -11.80
CA GLN A 29 9.37 -6.19 -11.14
C GLN A 29 8.54 -7.32 -10.57
N LYS A 30 8.06 -7.14 -9.36
CA LYS A 30 7.23 -8.14 -8.66
C LYS A 30 5.86 -7.60 -8.26
N ILE A 31 5.74 -6.29 -8.14
CA ILE A 31 4.48 -5.67 -7.69
C ILE A 31 3.40 -5.79 -8.77
N ALA A 32 3.71 -5.46 -10.02
CA ALA A 32 2.73 -5.57 -11.09
C ALA A 32 2.25 -7.01 -11.30
N PRO A 33 3.13 -8.03 -11.34
CA PRO A 33 2.66 -9.42 -11.40
C PRO A 33 1.82 -9.84 -10.20
N LEU A 34 2.12 -9.31 -9.01
CA LEU A 34 1.33 -9.59 -7.81
C LEU A 34 -0.10 -9.06 -7.97
N TRP A 35 -0.25 -7.83 -8.46
CA TRP A 35 -1.55 -7.25 -8.76
C TRP A 35 -2.32 -8.07 -9.80
N GLN A 36 -1.64 -8.51 -10.84
CA GLN A 36 -2.25 -9.33 -11.88
C GLN A 36 -2.77 -10.65 -11.32
N ARG A 37 -1.98 -11.29 -10.45
CA ARG A 37 -2.40 -12.54 -9.80
C ARG A 37 -3.62 -12.31 -8.92
N PHE A 38 -3.59 -11.25 -8.12
CA PHE A 38 -4.70 -10.92 -7.23
C PHE A 38 -5.98 -10.62 -8.02
N MET A 39 -5.89 -9.80 -9.06
CA MET A 39 -7.04 -9.46 -9.89
C MET A 39 -7.59 -10.67 -10.64
N GLY A 40 -6.73 -11.61 -11.04
CA GLY A 40 -7.17 -12.85 -11.66
C GLY A 40 -7.96 -13.75 -10.71
N LEU A 41 -7.61 -13.72 -9.42
CA LEU A 41 -8.28 -14.54 -8.40
C LEU A 41 -9.53 -13.86 -7.82
N TYR A 42 -9.48 -12.55 -7.62
CA TYR A 42 -10.47 -11.83 -6.84
C TYR A 42 -11.01 -10.57 -7.51
N GLY A 43 -10.76 -10.39 -8.81
CA GLY A 43 -11.14 -9.17 -9.52
C GLY A 43 -12.63 -8.88 -9.50
N GLU A 44 -13.49 -9.90 -9.57
CA GLU A 44 -14.93 -9.70 -9.50
C GLU A 44 -15.36 -9.05 -8.20
N GLN A 45 -14.76 -9.44 -7.08
CA GLN A 45 -15.09 -8.89 -5.77
C GLN A 45 -14.68 -7.45 -5.65
N ILE A 46 -13.52 -7.10 -6.22
CA ILE A 46 -13.04 -5.72 -6.25
C ILE A 46 -13.96 -4.84 -7.10
N ILE A 47 -14.32 -5.31 -8.28
CA ILE A 47 -15.20 -4.55 -9.19
C ILE A 47 -16.55 -4.29 -8.53
N ASN A 48 -17.06 -5.25 -7.77
CA ASN A 48 -18.41 -5.17 -7.25
C ASN A 48 -18.55 -4.31 -5.99
N LYS A 49 -17.64 -4.38 -5.02
CA LYS A 49 -17.89 -3.65 -3.74
C LYS A 49 -16.68 -3.39 -2.87
N GLN A 50 -15.52 -3.98 -3.16
CA GLN A 50 -14.41 -3.97 -2.21
C GLN A 50 -13.28 -3.09 -2.70
N PRO A 51 -12.83 -2.11 -1.90
CA PRO A 51 -11.57 -1.45 -2.22
C PRO A 51 -10.42 -2.46 -2.21
N ALA A 52 -9.51 -2.33 -3.15
CA ALA A 52 -8.28 -3.10 -3.15
C ALA A 52 -7.22 -2.33 -2.35
N TYR A 53 -6.37 -3.07 -1.63
CA TYR A 53 -5.29 -2.50 -0.83
C TYR A 53 -3.96 -3.03 -1.32
N GLY A 54 -2.97 -2.14 -1.42
CA GLY A 54 -1.58 -2.52 -1.60
C GLY A 54 -0.80 -2.09 -0.37
N VAL A 55 -0.26 -3.04 0.39
CA VAL A 55 0.37 -2.76 1.66
C VAL A 55 1.86 -3.03 1.57
N TYR A 56 2.66 -2.09 2.05
CA TYR A 56 4.11 -2.18 2.10
C TYR A 56 4.51 -2.33 3.56
N TYR A 57 5.26 -3.39 3.89
CA TYR A 57 5.59 -3.71 5.28
C TYR A 57 6.86 -4.58 5.33
N GLY A 58 7.27 -4.94 6.53
CA GLY A 58 8.43 -5.80 6.70
C GLY A 58 9.72 -5.19 6.15
N TYR A 59 9.86 -3.87 6.29
CA TYR A 59 11.01 -3.16 5.77
C TYR A 59 12.29 -3.64 6.46
N GLU A 60 13.30 -3.95 5.63
CA GLU A 60 14.62 -4.34 6.11
C GLU A 60 15.34 -3.14 6.76
N SER A 61 15.19 -1.97 6.18
CA SER A 61 15.80 -0.75 6.69
C SER A 61 14.94 0.47 6.35
N ASN A 62 15.12 1.03 5.17
CA ASN A 62 14.40 2.19 4.68
C ASN A 62 13.96 1.92 3.23
N MET A 63 13.75 2.97 2.46
CA MET A 63 13.31 2.84 1.07
C MET A 63 14.31 2.14 0.16
N ASP A 64 15.57 1.98 0.58
CA ASP A 64 16.61 1.33 -0.22
C ASP A 64 16.73 -0.17 0.08
N GLY A 65 16.16 -0.63 1.19
CA GLY A 65 16.18 -2.04 1.57
C GLY A 65 15.02 -2.82 0.98
N ALA A 66 15.01 -4.12 1.27
CA ALA A 66 13.90 -4.98 0.87
C ALA A 66 12.66 -4.71 1.73
N TYR A 67 11.50 -4.95 1.14
CA TYR A 67 10.22 -4.85 1.84
C TYR A 67 9.25 -5.87 1.26
N SER A 68 8.21 -6.16 2.03
CA SER A 68 7.13 -7.04 1.59
C SER A 68 5.96 -6.22 1.07
N VAL A 69 5.25 -6.77 0.10
CA VAL A 69 4.06 -6.15 -0.46
C VAL A 69 2.92 -7.17 -0.39
N MET A 70 1.78 -6.74 0.12
CA MET A 70 0.54 -7.53 0.08
C MET A 70 -0.48 -6.79 -0.77
N VAL A 71 -1.12 -7.51 -1.67
CA VAL A 71 -2.29 -7.01 -2.40
C VAL A 71 -3.49 -7.80 -1.91
N GLY A 72 -4.50 -7.08 -1.41
CA GLY A 72 -5.63 -7.77 -0.81
C GLY A 72 -6.80 -6.85 -0.49
N PHE A 73 -7.65 -7.30 0.41
CA PHE A 73 -8.78 -6.52 0.90
C PHE A 73 -8.88 -6.57 2.42
N MET A 74 -9.60 -5.59 2.96
CA MET A 74 -9.80 -5.52 4.40
C MET A 74 -10.63 -6.71 4.87
N ALA A 75 -10.12 -7.37 5.90
CA ALA A 75 -10.84 -8.45 6.56
C ALA A 75 -11.72 -7.85 7.65
N ASP A 76 -12.98 -7.58 7.32
CA ASP A 76 -13.95 -7.21 8.35
C ASP A 76 -14.95 -8.35 8.52
N GLY A 77 -15.88 -8.18 9.44
CA GLY A 77 -16.80 -9.24 9.81
C GLY A 77 -17.61 -9.83 8.67
N GLU A 78 -17.96 -9.01 7.70
CA GLU A 78 -18.77 -9.47 6.56
C GLU A 78 -17.92 -10.16 5.50
N ASN A 79 -16.65 -9.77 5.41
CA ASN A 79 -15.75 -10.26 4.37
C ASN A 79 -14.83 -11.37 4.87
N GLY A 80 -14.92 -11.72 6.13
CA GLY A 80 -14.14 -12.80 6.70
C GLY A 80 -14.36 -14.13 6.00
N GLY A 81 -15.50 -14.29 5.31
CA GLY A 81 -15.80 -15.48 4.53
C GLY A 81 -15.08 -15.55 3.19
N LEU A 82 -14.41 -14.50 2.79
CA LEU A 82 -13.66 -14.45 1.53
C LEU A 82 -12.21 -14.88 1.68
N ILE A 83 -11.82 -15.36 2.85
CA ILE A 83 -10.47 -15.87 3.07
C ILE A 83 -10.36 -17.20 2.34
N GLY A 84 -9.76 -17.14 1.15
CA GLY A 84 -9.52 -18.34 0.37
C GLY A 84 -8.23 -19.02 0.81
N ASP A 85 -8.07 -20.25 0.36
CA ASP A 85 -6.81 -20.97 0.56
C ASP A 85 -5.66 -20.20 -0.10
N GLY A 86 -4.54 -20.11 0.60
CA GLY A 86 -3.36 -19.43 0.08
C GLY A 86 -3.27 -17.94 0.33
N LEU A 87 -4.27 -17.36 1.01
CA LEU A 87 -4.19 -15.97 1.42
C LEU A 87 -3.46 -15.86 2.75
N GLU A 88 -2.65 -14.80 2.84
CA GLU A 88 -1.97 -14.45 4.08
C GLU A 88 -2.72 -13.29 4.74
N SER A 89 -2.40 -13.02 5.98
CA SER A 89 -3.06 -11.99 6.77
C SER A 89 -1.98 -11.13 7.43
N ILE A 90 -2.14 -9.81 7.35
CA ILE A 90 -1.28 -8.88 8.10
C ILE A 90 -2.13 -7.87 8.83
N THR A 91 -1.57 -7.33 9.91
CA THR A 91 -2.18 -6.26 10.67
C THR A 91 -1.44 -4.96 10.37
N LEU A 92 -2.18 -3.94 9.93
CA LEU A 92 -1.61 -2.62 9.74
C LEU A 92 -1.37 -1.98 11.11
N ALA A 93 -0.19 -1.40 11.29
CA ALA A 93 0.15 -0.75 12.54
C ALA A 93 -0.80 0.42 12.81
N PRO A 94 -1.39 0.50 14.00
CA PRO A 94 -2.19 1.68 14.35
C PRO A 94 -1.28 2.87 14.62
N GLY A 95 -1.82 4.08 14.47
CA GLY A 95 -1.10 5.31 14.77
C GLY A 95 -1.31 6.38 13.74
N ASN A 96 -0.34 7.26 13.60
CA ASN A 96 -0.44 8.42 12.75
C ASN A 96 0.04 8.12 11.35
N TYR A 97 -0.74 8.56 10.37
CA TYR A 97 -0.44 8.42 8.95
C TYR A 97 -0.64 9.76 8.25
N LEU A 98 0.18 10.04 7.25
CA LEU A 98 -0.09 11.11 6.32
C LEU A 98 -0.85 10.54 5.14
N HIS A 99 -1.98 11.14 4.85
CA HIS A 99 -2.88 10.73 3.78
C HIS A 99 -2.64 11.59 2.55
N PHE A 100 -2.36 10.94 1.42
CA PHE A 100 -2.20 11.56 0.11
C PHE A 100 -3.25 10.98 -0.82
N HIS A 101 -3.73 11.80 -1.75
CA HIS A 101 -4.78 11.38 -2.68
C HIS A 101 -4.45 11.81 -4.10
N ALA A 102 -4.78 10.95 -5.07
CA ALA A 102 -4.71 11.31 -6.49
C ALA A 102 -5.89 10.69 -7.22
N GLN A 103 -6.27 11.33 -8.31
CA GLN A 103 -7.33 10.84 -9.18
C GLN A 103 -6.90 10.99 -10.63
N GLY A 104 -7.23 10.01 -11.46
CA GLY A 104 -6.87 9.96 -12.86
C GLY A 104 -6.53 8.56 -13.31
N GLU A 105 -6.01 8.46 -14.52
CA GLU A 105 -5.66 7.16 -15.10
C GLU A 105 -4.57 6.44 -14.29
N MET A 106 -4.75 5.16 -14.12
CA MET A 106 -3.77 4.28 -13.49
C MET A 106 -2.95 3.56 -14.57
N PRO A 107 -1.67 3.32 -14.36
CA PRO A 107 -0.91 3.56 -13.12
C PRO A 107 -0.28 4.94 -13.01
N GLN A 108 -0.50 5.84 -13.95
CA GLN A 108 0.15 7.15 -13.98
C GLN A 108 -0.12 7.96 -12.71
N SER A 109 -1.36 7.92 -12.22
CA SER A 109 -1.73 8.69 -11.03
C SER A 109 -1.02 8.20 -9.77
N VAL A 110 -0.92 6.88 -9.58
CA VAL A 110 -0.25 6.34 -8.39
C VAL A 110 1.26 6.55 -8.47
N VAL A 111 1.86 6.41 -9.65
CA VAL A 111 3.29 6.67 -9.82
C VAL A 111 3.61 8.13 -9.51
N GLY A 112 2.82 9.06 -10.05
CA GLY A 112 3.00 10.48 -9.79
C GLY A 112 2.81 10.83 -8.32
N LEU A 113 1.86 10.21 -7.66
CA LEU A 113 1.61 10.44 -6.24
C LEU A 113 2.80 9.96 -5.39
N TRP A 114 3.37 8.79 -5.70
CA TRP A 114 4.55 8.31 -5.00
C TRP A 114 5.75 9.24 -5.18
N GLN A 115 5.93 9.82 -6.38
CA GLN A 115 6.98 10.79 -6.62
C GLN A 115 6.80 12.03 -5.74
N GLU A 116 5.57 12.53 -5.60
CA GLU A 116 5.26 13.64 -4.69
C GLU A 116 5.58 13.28 -3.25
N ILE A 117 5.24 12.06 -2.83
CA ILE A 117 5.50 11.58 -1.47
C ILE A 117 7.00 11.56 -1.20
N TRP A 118 7.78 10.99 -2.10
CA TRP A 118 9.23 10.93 -1.94
C TRP A 118 9.85 12.32 -1.87
N GLN A 119 9.39 13.25 -2.70
CA GLN A 119 9.86 14.64 -2.65
C GLN A 119 9.50 15.32 -1.34
N TYR A 120 8.31 15.06 -0.86
CA TYR A 120 7.84 15.63 0.42
C TYR A 120 8.75 15.21 1.58
N PHE A 121 9.04 13.93 1.69
CA PHE A 121 9.86 13.42 2.78
C PHE A 121 11.35 13.73 2.60
N ALA A 122 11.80 14.00 1.39
CA ALA A 122 13.19 14.38 1.13
C ALA A 122 13.47 15.84 1.48
N ALA A 123 12.45 16.67 1.62
CA ALA A 123 12.63 18.08 1.92
C ALA A 123 13.19 18.27 3.33
N PRO A 124 14.24 19.10 3.51
CA PRO A 124 14.81 19.31 4.86
C PRO A 124 13.83 19.90 5.86
N SER A 125 12.80 20.60 5.38
CA SER A 125 11.78 21.21 6.23
C SER A 125 10.63 20.28 6.59
N CYS A 126 10.67 19.03 6.15
CA CYS A 126 9.57 18.10 6.42
C CYS A 126 9.46 17.85 7.93
N PRO A 127 8.28 18.11 8.53
CA PRO A 127 8.12 17.96 9.99
C PRO A 127 7.87 16.52 10.42
N TYR A 128 7.77 15.58 9.49
CA TYR A 128 7.44 14.19 9.79
C TYR A 128 8.54 13.27 9.33
N MET A 129 8.68 12.14 10.01
CA MET A 129 9.60 11.07 9.62
C MET A 129 8.80 9.80 9.38
N ARG A 130 9.14 9.08 8.31
CA ARG A 130 8.51 7.79 8.03
C ARG A 130 8.91 6.78 9.08
N GLN A 131 7.93 5.97 9.51
CA GLN A 131 8.20 4.91 10.49
C GLN A 131 8.74 3.64 9.86
N TYR A 132 8.48 3.42 8.57
CA TYR A 132 8.85 2.18 7.86
C TYR A 132 8.30 0.93 8.58
N LEU A 133 7.06 1.02 9.06
CA LEU A 133 6.33 -0.11 9.62
C LEU A 133 5.31 -0.62 8.62
N THR A 134 4.24 0.12 8.39
CA THR A 134 3.26 -0.19 7.36
C THR A 134 2.89 1.09 6.63
N ASP A 135 2.91 1.02 5.30
CA ASP A 135 2.39 2.07 4.43
C ASP A 135 1.44 1.38 3.48
N PHE A 136 0.38 2.05 3.05
CA PHE A 136 -0.55 1.36 2.17
C PHE A 136 -1.26 2.28 1.19
N GLU A 137 -1.63 1.68 0.07
CA GLU A 137 -2.47 2.25 -0.96
C GLU A 137 -3.86 1.66 -0.81
N CYS A 138 -4.88 2.48 -1.00
CA CYS A 138 -6.26 2.05 -1.07
C CYS A 138 -6.84 2.54 -2.39
N TYR A 139 -7.46 1.65 -3.13
CA TYR A 139 -8.08 1.97 -4.43
C TYR A 139 -9.58 1.87 -4.29
N PRO A 140 -10.27 2.98 -3.94
CA PRO A 140 -11.73 2.93 -3.78
C PRO A 140 -12.46 2.80 -5.11
N SER A 141 -11.79 3.15 -6.22
CA SER A 141 -12.33 2.99 -7.56
C SER A 141 -11.18 2.81 -8.55
N GLY A 142 -11.51 2.57 -9.83
CA GLY A 142 -10.49 2.34 -10.86
C GLY A 142 -9.66 3.57 -11.21
N ASP A 143 -10.09 4.75 -10.81
CA ASP A 143 -9.45 6.01 -11.18
C ASP A 143 -9.07 6.87 -9.98
N SER A 144 -9.02 6.32 -8.77
CA SER A 144 -8.58 7.05 -7.60
C SER A 144 -7.71 6.17 -6.70
N VAL A 145 -6.79 6.80 -5.99
CA VAL A 145 -5.91 6.14 -5.06
C VAL A 145 -5.67 7.04 -3.85
N ASP A 146 -5.72 6.43 -2.68
CA ASP A 146 -5.34 7.05 -1.43
C ASP A 146 -4.11 6.32 -0.89
N ILE A 147 -3.06 7.07 -0.54
CA ILE A 147 -1.85 6.49 0.02
C ILE A 147 -1.68 7.01 1.44
N TYR A 148 -1.41 6.10 2.35
CA TYR A 148 -1.21 6.39 3.77
C TYR A 148 0.19 6.00 4.15
N ILE A 149 0.97 6.97 4.62
CA ILE A 149 2.37 6.75 5.03
C ILE A 149 2.46 6.86 6.54
N GLY A 150 2.88 5.79 7.19
CA GLY A 150 3.06 5.78 8.65
C GLY A 150 4.17 6.72 9.06
N VAL A 151 3.88 7.61 10.00
CA VAL A 151 4.82 8.65 10.40
C VAL A 151 4.83 8.82 11.91
N HIS A 152 5.93 9.39 12.39
CA HIS A 152 6.00 9.98 13.72
C HIS A 152 6.52 11.41 13.55
N THR A 153 6.23 12.25 14.53
CA THR A 153 6.72 13.62 14.47
C THR A 153 8.23 13.64 14.64
N ALA A 154 8.89 14.61 14.00
CA ALA A 154 10.34 14.70 14.05
C ALA A 154 10.88 15.27 15.37
N ILE A 155 10.02 15.44 16.36
CA ILE A 155 10.38 16.01 17.66
C ILE A 155 10.61 14.90 18.66
#